data_07bf8a535039cb2751c28cee0f268d39
#
_entry.id   07bf8a535039cb2751c28cee0f268d39
#
_cell.length_a   1.000
_cell.length_b   1.000
_cell.length_c   1.000
_cell.angle_alpha   90.00
_cell.angle_beta   90.00
_cell.angle_gamma   90.00
#
_symmetry.space_group_name_H-M   'P 1'
#
loop_
_entity.id
_entity.type
_entity.pdbx_description
1 polymer ?
#
loop_
_entity_poly.entity_id
_entity_poly.type
_entity_poly.pdbx_seq_one_letter_code
_entity_poly.pdbx_strand_id
1 'polypeptide(L)'
;MTIKRLDHTVLVVEDLEAAVAFFSALGMTVEGEGQLSGDWIDRVNGMDGVRVHIVLLRTPDGNGRLELTRFQSPELVAQTPSPAPPNALGLRSVMFEVDGLGAALDAVQRRGGVLMGDVAQYEDQYRLCYVRGPGGAIVALAEDIRQDRSS
;
A
#
# COMPACT_ATOMS: atom_id res chain seq x y z
N MET A 1 4.79 -24.37 15.82
CA MET A 1 3.81 -23.38 15.33
C MET A 1 4.43 -22.54 14.25
N THR A 2 3.72 -22.32 13.17
CA THR A 2 4.22 -21.59 12.01
C THR A 2 3.19 -20.60 11.51
N ILE A 3 3.69 -19.55 10.85
CA ILE A 3 2.84 -18.63 10.08
C ILE A 3 2.21 -19.42 8.94
N LYS A 4 0.90 -19.24 8.73
CA LYS A 4 0.22 -19.86 7.59
C LYS A 4 0.36 -19.04 6.33
N ARG A 5 0.28 -17.71 6.46
CA ARG A 5 0.38 -16.78 5.34
C ARG A 5 0.49 -15.36 5.88
N LEU A 6 0.89 -14.46 5.01
CA LEU A 6 0.75 -13.03 5.26
C LEU A 6 -0.70 -12.66 4.92
N ASP A 7 -1.51 -12.31 5.91
CA ASP A 7 -2.92 -12.07 5.67
C ASP A 7 -3.14 -10.73 4.96
N HIS A 8 -2.64 -9.65 5.53
CA HIS A 8 -2.72 -8.32 4.92
C HIS A 8 -1.74 -7.36 5.58
N THR A 9 -1.55 -6.23 4.93
CA THR A 9 -0.77 -5.10 5.45
C THR A 9 -1.72 -3.92 5.61
N VAL A 10 -1.55 -3.15 6.67
CA VAL A 10 -2.40 -1.98 6.96
C VAL A 10 -1.65 -0.71 6.60
N LEU A 11 -2.32 0.17 5.85
CA LEU A 11 -1.89 1.54 5.62
C LEU A 11 -2.91 2.48 6.24
N VAL A 12 -2.45 3.34 7.12
CA VAL A 12 -3.29 4.38 7.71
C VAL A 12 -3.19 5.62 6.81
N VAL A 13 -4.35 6.14 6.38
CA VAL A 13 -4.44 7.22 5.41
C VAL A 13 -5.41 8.29 5.89
N GLU A 14 -5.24 9.53 5.43
CA GLU A 14 -6.16 10.62 5.72
C GLU A 14 -7.38 10.59 4.80
N ASP A 15 -7.14 10.36 3.52
CA ASP A 15 -8.15 10.36 2.46
C ASP A 15 -8.34 8.95 1.94
N LEU A 16 -9.35 8.29 2.48
CA LEU A 16 -9.62 6.88 2.15
C LEU A 16 -10.02 6.72 0.69
N GLU A 17 -10.84 7.63 0.17
CA GLU A 17 -11.32 7.58 -1.21
C GLU A 17 -10.16 7.73 -2.20
N ALA A 18 -9.28 8.69 -1.96
CA ALA A 18 -8.09 8.89 -2.79
C ALA A 18 -7.15 7.68 -2.74
N ALA A 19 -6.99 7.07 -1.56
CA ALA A 19 -6.17 5.88 -1.41
C ALA A 19 -6.73 4.69 -2.18
N VAL A 20 -8.04 4.48 -2.10
CA VAL A 20 -8.71 3.43 -2.89
C VAL A 20 -8.48 3.65 -4.39
N ALA A 21 -8.64 4.89 -4.86
CA ALA A 21 -8.43 5.23 -6.27
C ALA A 21 -6.99 4.95 -6.71
N PHE A 22 -6.02 5.26 -5.85
CA PHE A 22 -4.60 5.02 -6.12
C PHE A 22 -4.33 3.53 -6.37
N PHE A 23 -4.73 2.67 -5.44
CA PHE A 23 -4.46 1.24 -5.56
C PHE A 23 -5.36 0.55 -6.60
N SER A 24 -6.58 1.06 -6.81
CA SER A 24 -7.44 0.56 -7.88
C SER A 24 -6.84 0.85 -9.26
N ALA A 25 -6.13 1.97 -9.41
CA ALA A 25 -5.42 2.27 -10.64
C ALA A 25 -4.29 1.27 -10.95
N LEU A 26 -3.79 0.58 -9.92
CA LEU A 26 -2.80 -0.50 -10.07
C LEU A 26 -3.44 -1.87 -10.33
N GLY A 27 -4.77 -1.96 -10.31
CA GLY A 27 -5.49 -3.20 -10.56
C GLY A 27 -6.03 -3.89 -9.32
N MET A 28 -5.88 -3.31 -8.14
CA MET A 28 -6.49 -3.90 -6.95
C MET A 28 -8.00 -3.68 -6.96
N THR A 29 -8.73 -4.61 -6.36
CA THR A 29 -10.19 -4.54 -6.24
C THR A 29 -10.61 -4.51 -4.79
N VAL A 30 -11.71 -3.82 -4.51
CA VAL A 30 -12.28 -3.78 -3.17
C VAL A 30 -12.88 -5.14 -2.84
N GLU A 31 -12.41 -5.74 -1.75
CA GLU A 31 -12.92 -7.02 -1.24
C GLU A 31 -14.00 -6.78 -0.18
N GLY A 32 -13.89 -5.68 0.56
CA GLY A 32 -14.85 -5.34 1.59
C GLY A 32 -14.56 -3.99 2.20
N GLU A 33 -15.52 -3.44 2.91
CA GLU A 33 -15.35 -2.23 3.70
C GLU A 33 -16.26 -2.26 4.92
N GLY A 34 -15.92 -1.44 5.90
CA GLY A 34 -16.72 -1.36 7.10
C GLY A 34 -16.24 -0.28 8.05
N GLN A 35 -17.10 0.04 9.00
CA GLN A 35 -16.76 0.92 10.10
C GLN A 35 -16.67 0.09 11.37
N LEU A 36 -15.60 0.25 12.12
CA LEU A 36 -15.31 -0.51 13.32
C LEU A 36 -15.19 0.42 14.51
N SER A 37 -15.85 0.04 15.61
CA SER A 37 -15.74 0.72 16.89
C SER A 37 -16.16 -0.25 17.99
N GLY A 38 -15.98 0.15 19.24
CA GLY A 38 -16.40 -0.62 20.37
C GLY A 38 -15.26 -1.20 21.18
N ASP A 39 -15.61 -1.92 22.23
CA ASP A 39 -14.66 -2.42 23.21
C ASP A 39 -13.59 -3.34 22.60
N TRP A 40 -14.00 -4.22 21.68
CA TRP A 40 -13.07 -5.17 21.10
C TRP A 40 -11.96 -4.51 20.29
N ILE A 41 -12.29 -3.46 19.52
CA ILE A 41 -11.27 -2.77 18.70
C ILE A 41 -10.38 -1.90 19.56
N ASP A 42 -10.91 -1.32 20.63
CA ASP A 42 -10.13 -0.58 21.60
C ASP A 42 -9.10 -1.48 22.27
N ARG A 43 -9.54 -2.65 22.70
CA ARG A 43 -8.67 -3.61 23.38
C ARG A 43 -7.56 -4.16 22.48
N VAL A 44 -7.91 -4.45 21.22
CA VAL A 44 -6.91 -4.94 20.24
C VAL A 44 -5.85 -3.88 19.97
N ASN A 45 -6.26 -2.62 19.84
CA ASN A 45 -5.33 -1.53 19.56
C ASN A 45 -4.60 -1.01 20.79
N GLY A 46 -5.08 -1.36 22.00
CA GLY A 46 -4.55 -0.76 23.22
C GLY A 46 -4.82 0.74 23.31
N MET A 47 -5.94 1.18 22.79
CA MET A 47 -6.34 2.59 22.71
C MET A 47 -7.80 2.71 23.10
N ASP A 48 -8.20 3.91 23.53
CA ASP A 48 -9.59 4.16 23.90
C ASP A 48 -10.31 4.94 22.79
N GLY A 49 -11.58 4.63 22.60
CA GLY A 49 -12.44 5.37 21.68
C GLY A 49 -12.07 5.23 20.21
N VAL A 50 -11.58 4.07 19.81
CA VAL A 50 -11.20 3.83 18.41
C VAL A 50 -12.44 3.78 17.53
N ARG A 51 -12.44 4.60 16.49
CA ARG A 51 -13.42 4.52 15.40
C ARG A 51 -12.67 4.61 14.10
N VAL A 52 -12.79 3.59 13.28
CA VAL A 52 -12.07 3.51 12.01
C VAL A 52 -13.03 3.14 10.90
N HIS A 53 -12.73 3.65 9.71
CA HIS A 53 -13.33 3.19 8.47
C HIS A 53 -12.23 2.43 7.73
N ILE A 54 -12.50 1.21 7.32
CA ILE A 54 -11.54 0.38 6.62
C ILE A 54 -12.06 -0.03 5.25
N VAL A 55 -11.13 -0.16 4.31
CA VAL A 55 -11.40 -0.75 2.99
C VAL A 55 -10.32 -1.81 2.76
N LEU A 56 -10.75 -3.03 2.50
CA LEU A 56 -9.84 -4.13 2.21
C LEU A 56 -9.75 -4.31 0.69
N LEU A 57 -8.53 -4.25 0.18
CA LEU A 57 -8.22 -4.40 -1.24
C LEU A 57 -7.47 -5.70 -1.49
N ARG A 58 -7.66 -6.24 -2.67
CA ARG A 58 -7.05 -7.51 -3.08
C ARG A 58 -6.36 -7.34 -4.44
N THR A 59 -5.19 -7.98 -4.60
CA THR A 59 -4.50 -8.05 -5.89
C THR A 59 -5.26 -8.95 -6.86
N PRO A 60 -5.03 -8.79 -8.19
CA PRO A 60 -5.73 -9.62 -9.19
C PRO A 60 -5.57 -11.12 -9.00
N ASP A 61 -4.42 -11.58 -8.52
CA ASP A 61 -4.19 -13.00 -8.25
C ASP A 61 -4.85 -13.48 -6.95
N GLY A 62 -5.41 -12.56 -6.15
CA GLY A 62 -6.08 -12.88 -4.90
C GLY A 62 -5.16 -13.15 -3.72
N ASN A 63 -3.85 -13.09 -3.91
CA ASN A 63 -2.89 -13.47 -2.87
C ASN A 63 -2.42 -12.31 -2.00
N GLY A 64 -2.46 -11.09 -2.52
CA GLY A 64 -2.04 -9.90 -1.78
C GLY A 64 -3.21 -9.06 -1.34
N ARG A 65 -3.18 -8.60 -0.09
CA ARG A 65 -4.23 -7.77 0.48
C ARG A 65 -3.65 -6.57 1.18
N LEU A 66 -4.31 -5.43 1.00
CA LEU A 66 -4.07 -4.20 1.76
C LEU A 66 -5.34 -3.80 2.48
N GLU A 67 -5.20 -3.43 3.75
CA GLU A 67 -6.28 -2.78 4.47
C GLU A 67 -5.94 -1.29 4.54
N LEU A 68 -6.77 -0.46 3.94
CA LEU A 68 -6.67 0.99 4.05
C LEU A 68 -7.53 1.42 5.22
N THR A 69 -6.94 2.13 6.17
CA THR A 69 -7.62 2.48 7.42
C THR A 69 -7.55 3.98 7.63
N ARG A 70 -8.72 4.58 7.84
CA ARG A 70 -8.84 5.97 8.27
C ARG A 70 -9.35 5.99 9.70
N PHE A 71 -8.57 6.60 10.60
CA PHE A 71 -9.02 6.83 11.97
C PHE A 71 -9.90 8.06 12.01
N GLN A 72 -11.15 7.87 12.46
CA GLN A 72 -12.05 8.97 12.79
C GLN A 72 -11.79 9.41 14.22
N SER A 73 -11.35 8.51 15.08
CA SER A 73 -10.95 8.72 16.46
C SER A 73 -10.03 7.58 16.89
N PRO A 74 -8.96 7.80 17.66
CA PRO A 74 -8.35 9.10 17.97
C PRO A 74 -7.83 9.83 16.74
N GLU A 75 -7.41 11.08 16.93
CA GLU A 75 -6.89 11.92 15.86
C GLU A 75 -5.65 11.29 15.22
N LEU A 76 -5.50 11.44 13.90
CA LEU A 76 -4.34 10.96 13.17
C LEU A 76 -3.05 11.60 13.66
N VAL A 77 -1.99 10.81 13.69
CA VAL A 77 -0.66 11.25 14.10
C VAL A 77 0.27 11.17 12.90
N ALA A 78 0.88 12.29 12.54
CA ALA A 78 1.85 12.31 11.46
C ALA A 78 3.15 11.61 11.87
N GLN A 79 3.80 10.97 10.92
CA GLN A 79 5.14 10.42 11.14
C GLN A 79 6.14 11.55 11.38
N THR A 80 7.23 11.26 12.09
CA THR A 80 8.30 12.22 12.33
C THR A 80 9.63 11.59 11.89
N PRO A 81 10.31 12.10 10.83
CA PRO A 81 9.82 13.13 9.91
C PRO A 81 8.66 12.63 9.04
N SER A 82 7.94 13.57 8.44
CA SER A 82 6.80 13.24 7.57
C SER A 82 7.03 13.80 6.16
N PRO A 83 7.02 12.96 5.10
CA PRO A 83 6.96 11.50 5.18
C PRO A 83 8.30 10.90 5.61
N ALA A 84 8.27 9.73 6.23
CA ALA A 84 9.49 9.07 6.69
C ALA A 84 10.33 8.59 5.49
N PRO A 85 11.65 8.77 5.54
CA PRO A 85 12.53 8.34 4.43
C PRO A 85 12.64 6.81 4.37
N PRO A 86 13.18 6.27 3.24
CA PRO A 86 13.30 4.82 3.09
C PRO A 86 14.15 4.13 4.16
N ASN A 87 15.09 4.86 4.77
CA ASN A 87 15.98 4.31 5.79
C ASN A 87 15.49 4.52 7.22
N ALA A 88 14.27 4.95 7.42
CA ALA A 88 13.68 5.02 8.76
C ALA A 88 13.35 3.60 9.24
N LEU A 89 13.45 3.38 10.54
CA LEU A 89 13.16 2.08 11.13
C LEU A 89 11.70 1.69 10.95
N GLY A 90 11.44 0.41 10.81
CA GLY A 90 10.12 -0.17 10.68
C GLY A 90 9.77 -0.57 9.27
N LEU A 91 8.52 -0.95 9.05
CA LEU A 91 8.03 -1.34 7.74
C LEU A 91 8.10 -0.14 6.79
N ARG A 92 8.82 -0.28 5.67
CA ARG A 92 9.10 0.86 4.81
C ARG A 92 8.33 0.85 3.51
N SER A 93 8.16 -0.28 2.86
CA SER A 93 7.56 -0.32 1.54
C SER A 93 6.68 -1.53 1.32
N VAL A 94 5.81 -1.40 0.35
CA VAL A 94 5.02 -2.50 -0.22
C VAL A 94 5.39 -2.54 -1.70
N MET A 95 5.80 -3.71 -2.19
CA MET A 95 6.19 -3.87 -3.59
C MET A 95 5.15 -4.68 -4.34
N PHE A 96 4.75 -4.16 -5.50
CA PHE A 96 3.90 -4.88 -6.45
C PHE A 96 4.69 -5.20 -7.71
N GLU A 97 4.58 -6.42 -8.17
CA GLU A 97 5.03 -6.76 -9.51
C GLU A 97 3.93 -6.36 -10.49
N VAL A 98 4.31 -5.64 -11.53
CA VAL A 98 3.37 -5.11 -12.53
C VAL A 98 3.78 -5.57 -13.92
N ASP A 99 2.80 -5.63 -14.82
CA ASP A 99 3.05 -6.06 -16.21
C ASP A 99 3.78 -5.00 -17.01
N GLY A 100 3.48 -3.72 -16.77
CA GLY A 100 4.11 -2.62 -17.49
C GLY A 100 4.42 -1.48 -16.52
N LEU A 101 5.70 -1.26 -16.23
CA LEU A 101 6.11 -0.26 -15.25
C LEU A 101 5.73 1.15 -15.67
N GLY A 102 5.91 1.49 -16.94
CA GLY A 102 5.58 2.84 -17.44
C GLY A 102 4.11 3.17 -17.25
N ALA A 103 3.24 2.26 -17.64
CA ALA A 103 1.79 2.45 -17.51
C ALA A 103 1.36 2.51 -16.04
N ALA A 104 1.92 1.64 -15.20
CA ALA A 104 1.62 1.63 -13.77
C ALA A 104 2.06 2.94 -13.10
N LEU A 105 3.27 3.41 -13.43
CA LEU A 105 3.79 4.68 -12.90
C LEU A 105 2.91 5.85 -13.32
N ASP A 106 2.54 5.93 -14.60
CA ASP A 106 1.63 6.97 -15.09
C ASP A 106 0.30 6.95 -14.35
N ALA A 107 -0.26 5.77 -14.15
CA ALA A 107 -1.54 5.61 -13.48
C ALA A 107 -1.52 6.15 -12.05
N VAL A 108 -0.47 5.82 -11.28
CA VAL A 108 -0.38 6.29 -9.89
C VAL A 108 0.03 7.76 -9.80
N GLN A 109 0.80 8.28 -10.75
CA GLN A 109 1.13 9.70 -10.79
C GLN A 109 -0.11 10.56 -11.02
N ARG A 110 -1.06 10.09 -11.81
CA ARG A 110 -2.36 10.76 -12.00
C ARG A 110 -3.20 10.78 -10.74
N ARG A 111 -2.87 9.93 -9.78
CA ARG A 111 -3.59 9.81 -8.50
C ARG A 111 -2.79 10.36 -7.34
N GLY A 112 -1.84 11.24 -7.62
CA GLY A 112 -1.05 11.92 -6.59
C GLY A 112 0.24 11.23 -6.19
N GLY A 113 0.58 10.10 -6.81
CA GLY A 113 1.85 9.44 -6.55
C GLY A 113 3.03 10.26 -7.03
N VAL A 114 4.12 10.26 -6.27
CA VAL A 114 5.33 11.02 -6.59
C VAL A 114 6.52 10.06 -6.66
N LEU A 115 7.18 10.03 -7.82
CA LEU A 115 8.39 9.23 -8.00
C LEU A 115 9.48 9.74 -7.05
N MET A 116 10.06 8.83 -6.27
CA MET A 116 11.01 9.20 -5.21
C MET A 116 12.45 9.34 -5.72
N GLY A 117 12.85 8.48 -6.57
CA GLY A 117 14.16 8.52 -7.21
C GLY A 117 13.96 8.32 -8.70
N ASP A 118 14.80 7.49 -9.30
CA ASP A 118 14.69 7.18 -10.71
C ASP A 118 14.03 5.81 -10.91
N VAL A 119 13.52 5.57 -12.11
CA VAL A 119 13.27 4.22 -12.57
C VAL A 119 14.62 3.59 -12.84
N ALA A 120 14.94 2.50 -12.14
CA ALA A 120 16.22 1.84 -12.26
C ALA A 120 16.04 0.45 -12.86
N GLN A 121 17.04 0.04 -13.62
CA GLN A 121 17.06 -1.31 -14.18
C GLN A 121 18.19 -2.11 -13.51
N TYR A 122 17.82 -3.27 -12.97
CA TYR A 122 18.78 -4.21 -12.43
C TYR A 122 19.08 -5.26 -13.48
N GLU A 123 20.24 -5.14 -14.11
CA GLU A 123 20.69 -6.03 -15.17
C GLU A 123 19.61 -6.16 -16.25
N ASP A 124 19.46 -7.35 -16.85
CA ASP A 124 18.38 -7.65 -17.80
C ASP A 124 17.21 -8.38 -17.11
N GLN A 125 17.01 -8.14 -15.82
CA GLN A 125 16.06 -8.89 -15.01
C GLN A 125 14.83 -8.05 -14.63
N TYR A 126 15.05 -6.88 -14.02
CA TYR A 126 13.97 -6.09 -13.45
C TYR A 126 14.17 -4.61 -13.71
N ARG A 127 13.05 -3.92 -13.88
CA ARG A 127 12.99 -2.47 -13.73
C ARG A 127 12.11 -2.19 -12.53
N LEU A 128 12.49 -1.20 -11.74
CA LEU A 128 11.75 -0.86 -10.54
C LEU A 128 11.84 0.62 -10.21
N CYS A 129 10.87 1.08 -9.47
CA CYS A 129 10.86 2.43 -8.93
C CYS A 129 10.10 2.46 -7.61
N TYR A 130 10.34 3.50 -6.83
CA TYR A 130 9.61 3.78 -5.60
C TYR A 130 8.76 5.03 -5.80
N VAL A 131 7.51 4.94 -5.36
CA VAL A 131 6.54 6.02 -5.46
C VAL A 131 6.04 6.35 -4.05
N ARG A 132 6.03 7.61 -3.71
CA ARG A 132 5.39 8.07 -2.47
C ARG A 132 3.88 8.09 -2.72
N GLY A 133 3.15 7.31 -1.97
CA GLY A 133 1.71 7.13 -2.15
C GLY A 133 0.89 7.62 -0.97
N PRO A 134 -0.35 7.12 -0.85
CA PRO A 134 -1.25 7.53 0.21
C PRO A 134 -0.66 7.32 1.61
N GLY A 135 -0.92 8.26 2.51
CA GLY A 135 -0.40 8.20 3.87
C GLY A 135 1.12 8.34 3.97
N GLY A 136 1.78 8.77 2.91
CA GLY A 136 3.24 8.82 2.85
C GLY A 136 3.88 7.45 2.66
N ALA A 137 3.12 6.42 2.33
CA ALA A 137 3.64 5.09 2.11
C ALA A 137 4.58 5.03 0.91
N ILE A 138 5.60 4.20 1.00
CA ILE A 138 6.46 3.91 -0.13
C ILE A 138 5.87 2.70 -0.86
N VAL A 139 5.44 2.94 -2.09
CA VAL A 139 4.89 1.90 -2.97
C VAL A 139 5.94 1.60 -4.04
N ALA A 140 6.47 0.39 -4.02
CA ALA A 140 7.45 -0.05 -5.01
C ALA A 140 6.73 -0.77 -6.15
N LEU A 141 7.14 -0.44 -7.36
CA LEU A 141 6.63 -1.08 -8.57
C LEU A 141 7.80 -1.77 -9.26
N ALA A 142 7.64 -3.04 -9.58
CA ALA A 142 8.67 -3.82 -10.22
C ALA A 142 8.10 -4.55 -11.44
N GLU A 143 8.83 -4.51 -12.54
CA GLU A 143 8.49 -5.23 -13.75
C GLU A 143 9.60 -6.25 -14.03
N ASP A 144 9.20 -7.50 -14.21
CA ASP A 144 10.11 -8.55 -14.65
C ASP A 144 10.29 -8.41 -16.16
N ILE A 145 11.49 -7.99 -16.57
CA ILE A 145 11.79 -7.75 -17.98
C ILE A 145 12.52 -8.93 -18.64
N ARG A 146 12.68 -10.04 -17.91
CA ARG A 146 13.25 -11.23 -18.52
C ARG A 146 12.32 -11.73 -19.61
N GLN A 147 12.91 -12.26 -20.68
CA GLN A 147 12.11 -12.83 -21.74
C GLN A 147 11.28 -13.98 -21.18
N ASP A 148 10.03 -14.05 -21.62
CA ASP A 148 9.13 -15.12 -21.21
C ASP A 148 9.73 -16.47 -21.62
N ARG A 149 9.95 -17.33 -20.64
CA ARG A 149 10.49 -18.67 -20.84
C ARG A 149 9.40 -19.74 -20.87
N SER A 150 8.15 -19.31 -20.78
CA SER A 150 6.99 -20.20 -20.73
C SER A 150 6.45 -20.52 -22.13
N SER A 151 7.29 -20.62 -23.10
CA SER A 151 6.87 -21.01 -24.44
C SER A 151 6.56 -22.49 -24.51
#